data_4423d43ea515233923fc8d1905cc1e7a
#
_entry.id   4423d43ea515233923fc8d1905cc1e7a
#
_cell.length_a   1.000
_cell.length_b   1.000
_cell.length_c   1.000
_cell.angle_alpha   90.00
_cell.angle_beta   90.00
_cell.angle_gamma   90.00
#
_symmetry.space_group_name_H-M   'P 1'
#
loop_
_entity.id
_entity.type
_entity.pdbx_description
1 polymer ?
#
loop_
_entity_poly.entity_id
_entity_poly.type
_entity_poly.pdbx_seq_one_letter_code
_entity_poly.pdbx_strand_id
1 'polypeptide(L)'
;MYMNKRLHYADLVKKLVSCENRMQLADVVKEINEFNKKYFITPSSEEFKKFETVIGLMKIKLKHKHGLTESKNYIISENQLKFIVESNKSNTLVSKYLDSQDWRTWDIGDGEFNLADGKFGKDLIRLRIQYSSTIPDKYFNVLYLDDRLVTKIINLFGLDNEIAIKSIINWFNQTYNTKLTIKDFEWLDN
;
A
#
# COMPACT_ATOMS: atom_id res chain seq x y z
N MET A 1 -20.16 7.44 27.12
CA MET A 1 -20.41 7.12 25.71
C MET A 1 -19.05 6.93 25.04
N TYR A 2 -18.60 5.68 24.84
CA TYR A 2 -17.31 5.39 24.22
C TYR A 2 -17.46 5.54 22.70
N MET A 3 -17.00 6.65 22.15
CA MET A 3 -16.88 6.81 20.71
C MET A 3 -15.89 5.73 20.20
N ASN A 4 -16.34 4.89 19.28
CA ASN A 4 -15.53 3.79 18.74
C ASN A 4 -14.23 4.37 18.12
N LYS A 5 -13.05 3.85 18.50
CA LYS A 5 -11.73 4.27 18.00
C LYS A 5 -11.74 4.43 16.47
N ARG A 6 -12.37 3.49 15.75
CA ARG A 6 -12.46 3.50 14.27
C ARG A 6 -13.25 4.69 13.73
N LEU A 7 -14.37 5.04 14.36
CA LEU A 7 -15.18 6.20 13.96
C LEU A 7 -14.44 7.49 14.21
N HIS A 8 -13.77 7.62 15.35
CA HIS A 8 -12.95 8.78 15.68
C HIS A 8 -11.75 8.95 14.71
N TYR A 9 -11.07 7.85 14.38
CA TYR A 9 -10.01 7.85 13.37
C TYR A 9 -10.52 8.32 12.00
N ALA A 10 -11.64 7.77 11.54
CA ALA A 10 -12.23 8.14 10.25
C ALA A 10 -12.67 9.62 10.19
N ASP A 11 -13.19 10.16 11.30
CA ASP A 11 -13.57 11.56 11.41
C ASP A 11 -12.34 12.48 11.32
N LEU A 12 -11.25 12.14 12.02
CA LEU A 12 -10.00 12.89 11.97
C LEU A 12 -9.38 12.89 10.56
N VAL A 13 -9.43 11.76 9.85
CA VAL A 13 -8.94 11.69 8.47
C VAL A 13 -9.79 12.58 7.57
N LYS A 14 -11.12 12.59 7.70
CA LYS A 14 -12.01 13.49 6.95
C LYS A 14 -11.70 14.96 7.21
N LYS A 15 -11.58 15.36 8.49
CA LYS A 15 -11.21 16.71 8.87
C LYS A 15 -9.87 17.12 8.26
N LEU A 16 -8.89 16.23 8.32
CA LEU A 16 -7.54 16.48 7.79
C LEU A 16 -7.57 16.76 6.28
N VAL A 17 -8.31 15.96 5.52
CA VAL A 17 -8.42 16.11 4.05
C VAL A 17 -9.20 17.36 3.66
N SER A 18 -10.16 17.79 4.49
CA SER A 18 -10.99 18.97 4.24
C SER A 18 -10.34 20.31 4.64
N CYS A 19 -9.13 20.30 5.23
CA CYS A 19 -8.43 21.53 5.59
C CYS A 19 -8.14 22.42 4.37
N GLU A 20 -8.54 23.68 4.45
CA GLU A 20 -8.36 24.66 3.38
C GLU A 20 -7.21 25.64 3.64
N ASN A 21 -6.73 25.71 4.87
CA ASN A 21 -5.66 26.60 5.28
C ASN A 21 -4.79 25.96 6.38
N ARG A 22 -3.63 26.61 6.65
CA ARG A 22 -2.65 26.11 7.63
C ARG A 22 -3.16 26.13 9.08
N MET A 23 -4.08 27.03 9.42
CA MET A 23 -4.63 27.13 10.76
C MET A 23 -5.54 25.95 11.06
N GLN A 24 -6.44 25.62 10.13
CA GLN A 24 -7.28 24.43 10.23
C GLN A 24 -6.43 23.15 10.30
N LEU A 25 -5.37 23.04 9.49
CA LEU A 25 -4.46 21.91 9.56
C LEU A 25 -3.79 21.78 10.93
N ALA A 26 -3.36 22.91 11.53
CA ALA A 26 -2.74 22.91 12.85
C ALA A 26 -3.70 22.45 13.95
N ASP A 27 -4.97 22.84 13.86
CA ASP A 27 -6.01 22.45 14.81
C ASP A 27 -6.31 20.93 14.71
N VAL A 28 -6.45 20.41 13.49
CA VAL A 28 -6.66 18.96 13.28
C VAL A 28 -5.44 18.15 13.73
N VAL A 29 -4.21 18.65 13.54
CA VAL A 29 -3.00 17.99 14.06
C VAL A 29 -3.01 17.94 15.59
N LYS A 30 -3.51 18.96 16.29
CA LYS A 30 -3.69 18.88 17.75
C LYS A 30 -4.68 17.79 18.14
N GLU A 31 -5.85 17.72 17.47
CA GLU A 31 -6.84 16.66 17.70
C GLU A 31 -6.25 15.27 17.45
N ILE A 32 -5.41 15.09 16.43
CA ILE A 32 -4.70 13.84 16.14
C ILE A 32 -3.73 13.48 17.27
N ASN A 33 -2.99 14.46 17.81
CA ASN A 33 -2.09 14.23 18.94
C ASN A 33 -2.85 13.80 20.20
N GLU A 34 -4.01 14.38 20.47
CA GLU A 34 -4.89 13.96 21.55
C GLU A 34 -5.46 12.54 21.32
N PHE A 35 -5.86 12.24 20.09
CA PHE A 35 -6.28 10.89 19.70
C PHE A 35 -5.17 9.87 19.94
N ASN A 36 -3.94 10.17 19.50
CA ASN A 36 -2.79 9.30 19.67
C ASN A 36 -2.51 9.02 21.16
N LYS A 37 -2.56 10.05 22.00
CA LYS A 37 -2.43 9.92 23.47
C LYS A 37 -3.56 9.07 24.07
N LYS A 38 -4.79 9.35 23.69
CA LYS A 38 -5.99 8.67 24.21
C LYS A 38 -6.00 7.17 23.90
N TYR A 39 -5.54 6.79 22.74
CA TYR A 39 -5.57 5.40 22.27
C TYR A 39 -4.20 4.72 22.28
N PHE A 40 -3.19 5.33 22.93
CA PHE A 40 -1.82 4.80 23.05
C PHE A 40 -1.19 4.46 21.70
N ILE A 41 -1.43 5.32 20.68
CA ILE A 41 -0.87 5.16 19.35
C ILE A 41 0.60 5.57 19.37
N THR A 42 1.48 4.63 19.03
CA THR A 42 2.93 4.85 19.01
C THR A 42 3.41 5.25 17.61
N PRO A 43 4.57 5.90 17.47
CA PRO A 43 5.14 6.26 16.16
C PRO A 43 5.38 5.05 15.23
N SER A 44 5.53 3.86 15.79
CA SER A 44 5.67 2.62 15.01
C SER A 44 4.35 2.07 14.49
N SER A 45 3.21 2.53 15.02
CA SER A 45 1.89 2.05 14.63
C SER A 45 1.49 2.50 13.22
N GLU A 46 0.68 1.69 12.59
CA GLU A 46 0.19 1.95 11.22
C GLU A 46 -0.69 3.21 11.17
N GLU A 47 -1.52 3.42 12.18
CA GLU A 47 -2.38 4.60 12.29
C GLU A 47 -1.55 5.89 12.37
N PHE A 48 -0.45 5.88 13.15
CA PHE A 48 0.44 7.03 13.26
C PHE A 48 1.07 7.36 11.91
N LYS A 49 1.66 6.37 11.26
CA LYS A 49 2.29 6.52 9.93
C LYS A 49 1.31 7.05 8.89
N LYS A 50 0.05 6.60 8.92
CA LYS A 50 -1.01 7.10 8.03
C LYS A 50 -1.33 8.58 8.29
N PHE A 51 -1.46 9.00 9.54
CA PHE A 51 -1.66 10.40 9.86
C PHE A 51 -0.48 11.26 9.38
N GLU A 52 0.75 10.85 9.66
CA GLU A 52 1.95 11.59 9.21
C GLU A 52 2.01 11.74 7.69
N THR A 53 1.67 10.69 6.94
CA THR A 53 1.60 10.73 5.48
C THR A 53 0.58 11.75 5.01
N VAL A 54 -0.65 11.70 5.52
CA VAL A 54 -1.72 12.64 5.11
C VAL A 54 -1.40 14.06 5.53
N ILE A 55 -0.86 14.28 6.73
CA ILE A 55 -0.39 15.61 7.19
C ILE A 55 0.68 16.15 6.24
N GLY A 56 1.66 15.32 5.85
CA GLY A 56 2.69 15.71 4.89
C GLY A 56 2.11 16.17 3.55
N LEU A 57 1.16 15.43 3.00
CA LEU A 57 0.46 15.75 1.76
C LEU A 57 -0.34 17.06 1.88
N MET A 58 -1.05 17.24 3.00
CA MET A 58 -1.80 18.49 3.22
C MET A 58 -0.91 19.71 3.39
N LYS A 59 0.26 19.57 4.03
CA LYS A 59 1.26 20.65 4.09
C LYS A 59 1.74 21.05 2.69
N ILE A 60 1.95 20.09 1.79
CA ILE A 60 2.31 20.34 0.40
C ILE A 60 1.17 21.05 -0.34
N LYS A 61 -0.06 20.51 -0.27
CA LYS A 61 -1.27 21.11 -0.88
C LYS A 61 -1.45 22.57 -0.48
N LEU A 62 -1.32 22.86 0.82
CA LEU A 62 -1.53 24.22 1.35
C LEU A 62 -0.38 25.18 1.03
N LYS A 63 0.86 24.69 0.84
CA LYS A 63 1.96 25.49 0.32
C LYS A 63 1.68 25.99 -1.10
N HIS A 64 1.18 25.13 -1.97
CA HIS A 64 0.89 25.46 -3.36
C HIS A 64 -0.29 26.45 -3.50
N LYS A 65 -1.34 26.33 -2.65
CA LYS A 65 -2.48 27.25 -2.66
C LYS A 65 -2.09 28.70 -2.32
N HIS A 66 -0.98 28.91 -1.63
CA HIS A 66 -0.51 30.23 -1.17
C HIS A 66 0.70 30.77 -1.91
N GLY A 67 1.05 30.26 -3.08
CA GLY A 67 2.03 30.87 -3.99
C GLY A 67 3.48 30.90 -3.49
N LEU A 68 3.85 30.03 -2.56
CA LEU A 68 5.20 29.96 -2.01
C LEU A 68 5.96 28.77 -2.62
N THR A 69 6.81 29.09 -3.60
CA THR A 69 7.91 28.35 -4.22
C THR A 69 7.64 27.60 -5.53
N GLU A 70 8.44 27.97 -6.53
CA GLU A 70 8.74 27.20 -7.73
C GLU A 70 9.38 25.86 -7.36
N SER A 71 8.58 24.82 -7.31
CA SER A 71 9.08 23.45 -7.44
C SER A 71 7.95 22.56 -7.97
N LYS A 72 8.26 21.75 -8.94
CA LYS A 72 7.39 20.88 -9.74
C LYS A 72 6.04 20.55 -9.09
N ASN A 73 4.97 21.06 -9.68
CA ASN A 73 3.60 20.97 -9.21
C ASN A 73 3.13 19.51 -9.07
N TYR A 74 3.18 18.97 -7.86
CA TYR A 74 2.37 17.81 -7.50
C TYR A 74 1.04 18.30 -6.92
N ILE A 75 0.11 18.67 -7.78
CA ILE A 75 -1.29 18.85 -7.39
C ILE A 75 -1.87 17.47 -7.16
N ILE A 76 -1.92 17.03 -5.91
CA ILE A 76 -2.64 15.81 -5.55
C ILE A 76 -4.12 16.15 -5.59
N SER A 77 -4.84 15.64 -6.58
CA SER A 77 -6.29 15.77 -6.68
C SER A 77 -6.99 15.02 -5.53
N GLU A 78 -8.23 15.40 -5.22
CA GLU A 78 -9.05 14.65 -4.24
C GLU A 78 -9.15 13.16 -4.59
N ASN A 79 -9.21 12.84 -5.87
CA ASN A 79 -9.22 11.47 -6.36
C ASN A 79 -7.89 10.74 -6.06
N GLN A 80 -6.74 11.40 -6.20
CA GLN A 80 -5.45 10.83 -5.83
C GLN A 80 -5.32 10.62 -4.33
N LEU A 81 -5.85 11.52 -3.52
CA LEU A 81 -5.86 11.40 -2.06
C LEU A 81 -6.78 10.25 -1.60
N LYS A 82 -7.97 10.17 -2.20
CA LYS A 82 -8.91 9.05 -2.01
C LYS A 82 -8.25 7.72 -2.41
N PHE A 83 -7.59 7.68 -3.56
CA PHE A 83 -6.84 6.53 -4.05
C PHE A 83 -5.74 6.09 -3.06
N ILE A 84 -4.95 7.02 -2.49
CA ILE A 84 -3.90 6.71 -1.50
C ILE A 84 -4.49 6.13 -0.22
N VAL A 85 -5.60 6.69 0.27
CA VAL A 85 -6.28 6.22 1.49
C VAL A 85 -6.90 4.84 1.27
N GLU A 86 -7.55 4.63 0.14
CA GLU A 86 -8.15 3.35 -0.24
C GLU A 86 -7.07 2.29 -0.51
N SER A 87 -5.99 2.64 -1.20
CA SER A 87 -4.84 1.76 -1.45
C SER A 87 -4.19 1.28 -0.15
N ASN A 88 -3.98 2.17 0.83
CA ASN A 88 -3.41 1.78 2.12
C ASN A 88 -4.33 0.85 2.93
N LYS A 89 -5.65 1.07 2.89
CA LYS A 89 -6.63 0.17 3.50
C LYS A 89 -6.64 -1.18 2.81
N SER A 90 -6.58 -1.18 1.49
CA SER A 90 -6.54 -2.38 0.65
C SER A 90 -5.28 -3.20 0.91
N ASN A 91 -4.11 -2.56 0.98
CA ASN A 91 -2.85 -3.24 1.29
C ASN A 91 -2.94 -4.01 2.62
N THR A 92 -3.52 -3.41 3.67
CA THR A 92 -3.67 -4.08 4.97
C THR A 92 -4.63 -5.27 4.91
N LEU A 93 -5.73 -5.16 4.16
CA LEU A 93 -6.70 -6.26 4.02
C LEU A 93 -6.13 -7.40 3.19
N VAL A 94 -5.50 -7.07 2.07
CA VAL A 94 -4.85 -8.05 1.19
C VAL A 94 -3.71 -8.76 1.92
N SER A 95 -2.84 -8.04 2.63
CA SER A 95 -1.76 -8.66 3.43
C SER A 95 -2.31 -9.66 4.45
N LYS A 96 -3.30 -9.28 5.24
CA LYS A 96 -3.93 -10.19 6.21
C LYS A 96 -4.54 -11.43 5.56
N TYR A 97 -5.15 -11.27 4.39
CA TYR A 97 -5.69 -12.38 3.64
C TYR A 97 -4.57 -13.30 3.15
N LEU A 98 -3.51 -12.76 2.57
CA LEU A 98 -2.38 -13.54 2.07
C LEU A 98 -1.61 -14.23 3.21
N ASP A 99 -1.43 -13.57 4.35
CA ASP A 99 -0.82 -14.16 5.55
C ASP A 99 -1.65 -15.32 6.13
N SER A 100 -2.97 -15.33 5.90
CA SER A 100 -3.86 -16.39 6.37
C SER A 100 -3.92 -17.61 5.45
N GLN A 101 -3.29 -17.56 4.27
CA GLN A 101 -3.28 -18.68 3.34
C GLN A 101 -2.22 -19.70 3.75
N ASP A 102 -2.51 -20.97 3.50
CA ASP A 102 -1.56 -22.07 3.67
C ASP A 102 -0.67 -22.16 2.41
N TRP A 103 0.41 -21.36 2.41
CA TRP A 103 1.34 -21.34 1.28
C TRP A 103 2.29 -22.54 1.32
N ARG A 104 2.37 -23.26 0.22
CA ARG A 104 3.48 -24.17 -0.04
C ARG A 104 4.55 -23.41 -0.82
N THR A 105 5.75 -23.38 -0.27
CA THR A 105 6.90 -22.71 -0.87
C THR A 105 7.83 -23.75 -1.46
N TRP A 106 8.22 -23.58 -2.72
CA TRP A 106 9.30 -24.32 -3.34
C TRP A 106 10.42 -23.35 -3.67
N ASP A 107 11.54 -23.56 -3.00
CA ASP A 107 12.80 -22.90 -3.32
C ASP A 107 13.41 -23.59 -4.55
N ILE A 108 13.71 -22.80 -5.57
CA ILE A 108 14.31 -23.30 -6.83
C ILE A 108 15.82 -23.03 -6.83
N GLY A 109 16.33 -22.28 -5.85
CA GLY A 109 17.71 -21.80 -5.76
C GLY A 109 17.89 -20.41 -6.34
N ASP A 110 19.06 -19.82 -6.11
CA ASP A 110 19.48 -18.50 -6.60
C ASP A 110 18.48 -17.34 -6.31
N GLY A 111 17.64 -17.48 -5.28
CA GLY A 111 16.63 -16.49 -4.90
C GLY A 111 15.32 -16.58 -5.71
N GLU A 112 15.17 -17.62 -6.52
CA GLU A 112 13.94 -17.92 -7.21
C GLU A 112 13.06 -18.87 -6.39
N PHE A 113 11.75 -18.65 -6.35
CA PHE A 113 10.83 -19.53 -5.67
C PHE A 113 9.37 -19.41 -6.15
N ASN A 114 8.59 -20.44 -5.83
CA ASN A 114 7.17 -20.49 -6.11
C ASN A 114 6.37 -20.50 -4.79
N LEU A 115 5.21 -19.85 -4.82
CA LEU A 115 4.17 -19.97 -3.80
C LEU A 115 2.93 -20.60 -4.44
N ALA A 116 2.49 -21.73 -3.92
CA ALA A 116 1.29 -22.39 -4.37
C ALA A 116 0.23 -22.46 -3.28
N ASP A 117 -1.03 -22.52 -3.69
CA ASP A 117 -2.13 -22.86 -2.80
C ASP A 117 -1.95 -24.28 -2.24
N GLY A 118 -1.95 -24.40 -0.92
CA GLY A 118 -1.83 -25.69 -0.23
C GLY A 118 -2.87 -26.74 -0.61
N LYS A 119 -4.04 -26.33 -1.12
CA LYS A 119 -5.12 -27.23 -1.51
C LYS A 119 -4.98 -27.77 -2.92
N PHE A 120 -4.49 -26.96 -3.87
CA PHE A 120 -4.55 -27.28 -5.29
C PHE A 120 -3.17 -27.57 -5.91
N GLY A 121 -2.10 -27.29 -5.19
CA GLY A 121 -0.72 -27.52 -5.66
C GLY A 121 -0.32 -26.71 -6.90
N LYS A 122 -1.12 -25.71 -7.28
CA LYS A 122 -0.83 -24.84 -8.42
C LYS A 122 -0.12 -23.58 -7.94
N ASP A 123 0.92 -23.20 -8.66
CA ASP A 123 1.63 -21.97 -8.40
C ASP A 123 0.69 -20.77 -8.63
N LEU A 124 0.65 -19.87 -7.66
CA LEU A 124 -0.12 -18.64 -7.73
C LEU A 124 0.79 -17.40 -7.79
N ILE A 125 2.01 -17.52 -7.26
CA ILE A 125 3.03 -16.48 -7.29
C ILE A 125 4.37 -17.15 -7.59
N ARG A 126 5.13 -16.61 -8.53
CA ARG A 126 6.50 -17.02 -8.84
C ARG A 126 7.43 -15.84 -8.83
N LEU A 127 8.57 -15.95 -8.19
CA LEU A 127 9.70 -15.04 -8.38
C LEU A 127 10.72 -15.71 -9.29
N ARG A 128 11.18 -14.97 -10.30
CA ARG A 128 12.23 -15.40 -11.22
C ARG A 128 13.26 -14.30 -11.41
N ILE A 129 14.49 -14.73 -11.70
CA ILE A 129 15.57 -13.85 -12.11
C ILE A 129 15.70 -13.93 -13.62
N GLN A 130 15.49 -12.79 -14.28
CA GLN A 130 15.68 -12.67 -15.71
C GLN A 130 16.98 -11.93 -16.02
N TYR A 131 17.75 -12.44 -16.97
CA TYR A 131 18.94 -11.77 -17.47
C TYR A 131 18.57 -10.80 -18.58
N SER A 132 19.18 -9.62 -18.54
CA SER A 132 18.99 -8.62 -19.60
C SER A 132 19.61 -9.13 -20.91
N SER A 133 18.81 -9.13 -21.97
CA SER A 133 19.33 -9.44 -23.33
C SER A 133 20.13 -8.29 -23.93
N THR A 134 20.02 -7.08 -23.38
CA THR A 134 20.62 -5.86 -23.95
C THR A 134 21.79 -5.31 -23.15
N ILE A 135 21.91 -5.65 -21.88
CA ILE A 135 22.95 -5.16 -20.98
C ILE A 135 23.67 -6.38 -20.38
N PRO A 136 24.95 -6.64 -20.73
CA PRO A 136 25.71 -7.73 -20.13
C PRO A 136 25.74 -7.64 -18.61
N ASP A 137 25.67 -8.81 -17.95
CA ASP A 137 25.73 -8.99 -16.49
C ASP A 137 24.63 -8.26 -15.67
N LYS A 138 23.59 -7.77 -16.34
CA LYS A 138 22.43 -7.21 -15.66
C LYS A 138 21.31 -8.23 -15.57
N TYR A 139 20.83 -8.42 -14.36
CA TYR A 139 19.64 -9.24 -14.05
C TYR A 139 18.62 -8.41 -13.28
N PHE A 140 17.38 -8.83 -13.34
CA PHE A 140 16.26 -8.22 -12.62
C PHE A 140 15.27 -9.29 -12.17
N ASN A 141 14.62 -9.04 -11.06
CA ASN A 141 13.59 -9.93 -10.53
C ASN A 141 12.26 -9.65 -11.23
N VAL A 142 11.56 -10.70 -11.62
CA VAL A 142 10.20 -10.63 -12.16
C VAL A 142 9.26 -11.43 -11.27
N LEU A 143 8.17 -10.80 -10.88
CA LEU A 143 7.10 -11.43 -10.12
C LEU A 143 5.97 -11.82 -11.05
N TYR A 144 5.73 -13.10 -11.17
CA TYR A 144 4.62 -13.66 -11.92
C TYR A 144 3.45 -13.90 -10.99
N LEU A 145 2.26 -13.41 -11.34
CA LEU A 145 1.02 -13.63 -10.60
C LEU A 145 -0.01 -14.37 -11.44
N ASP A 146 -0.66 -15.33 -10.83
CA ASP A 146 -1.79 -16.02 -11.43
C ASP A 146 -3.04 -15.12 -11.42
N ASP A 147 -3.76 -15.05 -12.52
CA ASP A 147 -4.97 -14.24 -12.69
C ASP A 147 -6.08 -14.62 -11.71
N ARG A 148 -6.17 -15.89 -11.33
CA ARG A 148 -7.15 -16.39 -10.35
C ARG A 148 -6.91 -15.80 -8.96
N LEU A 149 -5.64 -15.64 -8.55
CA LEU A 149 -5.31 -14.99 -7.27
C LEU A 149 -5.74 -13.53 -7.30
N VAL A 150 -5.40 -12.81 -8.36
CA VAL A 150 -5.74 -11.40 -8.51
C VAL A 150 -7.26 -11.22 -8.56
N THR A 151 -7.97 -12.02 -9.38
CA THR A 151 -9.45 -12.01 -9.47
C THR A 151 -10.11 -12.31 -8.11
N LYS A 152 -9.57 -13.28 -7.35
CA LYS A 152 -10.08 -13.60 -6.01
C LYS A 152 -9.95 -12.42 -5.06
N ILE A 153 -8.82 -11.73 -5.08
CA ILE A 153 -8.58 -10.54 -4.24
C ILE A 153 -9.50 -9.38 -4.64
N ILE A 154 -9.67 -9.15 -5.94
CA ILE A 154 -10.62 -8.15 -6.47
C ILE A 154 -12.03 -8.42 -5.93
N ASN A 155 -12.51 -9.66 -6.06
CA ASN A 155 -13.86 -10.03 -5.64
C ASN A 155 -14.06 -9.98 -4.12
N LEU A 156 -13.05 -10.34 -3.33
CA LEU A 156 -13.15 -10.33 -1.87
C LEU A 156 -13.16 -8.92 -1.28
N PHE A 157 -12.45 -7.99 -1.89
CA PHE A 157 -12.22 -6.67 -1.30
C PHE A 157 -12.81 -5.51 -2.12
N GLY A 158 -13.42 -5.80 -3.27
CA GLY A 158 -14.00 -4.78 -4.15
C GLY A 158 -12.95 -3.83 -4.73
N LEU A 159 -11.77 -4.33 -5.06
CA LEU A 159 -10.64 -3.56 -5.58
C LEU A 159 -10.67 -3.51 -7.11
N ASP A 160 -10.03 -2.49 -7.68
CA ASP A 160 -9.63 -2.55 -9.08
C ASP A 160 -8.37 -3.42 -9.27
N ASN A 161 -8.12 -3.78 -10.52
CA ASN A 161 -7.03 -4.69 -10.89
C ASN A 161 -5.65 -4.13 -10.49
N GLU A 162 -5.41 -2.85 -10.71
CA GLU A 162 -4.13 -2.21 -10.41
C GLU A 162 -3.86 -2.14 -8.91
N ILE A 163 -4.89 -1.83 -8.11
CA ILE A 163 -4.79 -1.80 -6.64
C ILE A 163 -4.56 -3.20 -6.11
N ALA A 164 -5.25 -4.21 -6.63
CA ALA A 164 -5.07 -5.60 -6.22
C ALA A 164 -3.63 -6.08 -6.46
N ILE A 165 -3.09 -5.87 -7.68
CA ILE A 165 -1.72 -6.24 -8.04
C ILE A 165 -0.71 -5.50 -7.15
N LYS A 166 -0.83 -4.19 -7.00
CA LYS A 166 0.06 -3.39 -6.13
C LYS A 166 0.02 -3.87 -4.68
N SER A 167 -1.14 -4.27 -4.19
CA SER A 167 -1.28 -4.79 -2.82
C SER A 167 -0.59 -6.14 -2.63
N ILE A 168 -0.66 -7.02 -3.63
CA ILE A 168 0.07 -8.30 -3.62
C ILE A 168 1.59 -8.04 -3.66
N ILE A 169 2.07 -7.16 -4.54
CA ILE A 169 3.48 -6.80 -4.64
C ILE A 169 4.00 -6.21 -3.32
N ASN A 170 3.22 -5.33 -2.68
CA ASN A 170 3.59 -4.75 -1.39
C ASN A 170 3.68 -5.80 -0.28
N TRP A 171 2.72 -6.72 -0.22
CA TRP A 171 2.78 -7.85 0.70
C TRP A 171 4.01 -8.72 0.44
N PHE A 172 4.27 -9.05 -0.82
CA PHE A 172 5.42 -9.85 -1.22
C PHE A 172 6.74 -9.19 -0.82
N ASN A 173 6.89 -7.88 -1.07
CA ASN A 173 8.05 -7.10 -0.68
C ASN A 173 8.28 -7.11 0.84
N GLN A 174 7.21 -7.03 1.63
CA GLN A 174 7.29 -7.05 3.09
C GLN A 174 7.67 -8.42 3.63
N THR A 175 7.09 -9.48 3.04
CA THR A 175 7.27 -10.86 3.49
C THR A 175 8.65 -11.40 3.13
N TYR A 176 9.14 -11.08 1.93
CA TYR A 176 10.39 -11.64 1.37
C TYR A 176 11.53 -10.62 1.23
N ASN A 177 11.37 -9.43 1.82
CA ASN A 177 12.36 -8.34 1.80
C ASN A 177 12.86 -7.98 0.39
N THR A 178 11.94 -7.93 -0.59
CA THR A 178 12.21 -7.54 -1.98
C THR A 178 11.88 -6.06 -2.20
N LYS A 179 12.17 -5.53 -3.40
CA LYS A 179 11.90 -4.15 -3.79
C LYS A 179 11.22 -4.07 -5.15
N LEU A 180 10.31 -4.97 -5.42
CA LEU A 180 9.59 -5.06 -6.67
C LEU A 180 8.57 -3.91 -6.81
N THR A 181 8.34 -3.51 -8.05
CA THR A 181 7.34 -2.51 -8.44
C THR A 181 6.36 -3.13 -9.42
N ILE A 182 5.32 -2.40 -9.82
CA ILE A 182 4.37 -2.87 -10.84
C ILE A 182 5.05 -3.09 -12.21
N LYS A 183 6.24 -2.54 -12.43
CA LYS A 183 7.01 -2.75 -13.67
C LYS A 183 7.75 -4.09 -13.68
N ASP A 184 7.89 -4.70 -12.53
CA ASP A 184 8.57 -5.98 -12.34
C ASP A 184 7.56 -7.14 -12.27
N PHE A 185 6.32 -6.89 -12.72
CA PHE A 185 5.22 -7.83 -12.68
C PHE A 185 4.88 -8.35 -14.09
N GLU A 186 4.59 -9.65 -14.19
CA GLU A 186 4.05 -10.32 -15.36
C GLU A 186 2.95 -11.32 -14.97
N TRP A 187 2.11 -11.68 -15.92
CA TRP A 187 1.12 -12.74 -15.71
C TRP A 187 1.76 -14.12 -15.80
N LEU A 188 1.32 -15.00 -14.89
CA LEU A 188 1.73 -16.39 -14.91
C LEU A 188 0.97 -17.12 -16.02
N ASP A 189 1.67 -17.54 -17.06
CA ASP A 189 1.13 -18.44 -18.09
C ASP A 189 0.94 -19.84 -17.49
N ASN A 190 -0.32 -20.32 -17.50
CA ASN A 190 -0.69 -21.64 -17.00
C ASN A 190 -1.11 -22.58 -18.13
#